data_c873d1575e36f710223e4e33a6c2d8b7
#
_entry.id   c873d1575e36f710223e4e33a6c2d8b7
#
_cell.length_a   1.000
_cell.length_b   1.000
_cell.length_c   1.000
_cell.angle_alpha   90.00
_cell.angle_beta   90.00
_cell.angle_gamma   90.00
#
_symmetry.space_group_name_H-M   'P 1'
#
loop_
_entity.id
_entity.type
_entity.pdbx_description
1 polymer ?
#
loop_
_entity_poly.entity_id
_entity_poly.type
_entity_poly.pdbx_seq_one_letter_code
_entity_poly.pdbx_strand_id
1 'polypeptide(L)'
;IKIGSTTGYVESMMTELIPKAAEQGFTPDSIVCSSEVPIGRPAPWGIFLNAQRMNVYPLSEMVKIGDTLADIQEGLNADMWTIACTKSGNEIGLSEEEISQLDPVELKSRIKTAEKKFIEAGAHYVIEGVWDCIPVLEEIESRIKYGDKPPKKDQSMPVHG
;
A
#
# COMPACT_ATOMS: atom_id res chain seq x y z
N ILE A 1 -7.32 6.46 -13.81
CA ILE A 1 -6.62 6.29 -12.51
C ILE A 1 -5.23 6.89 -12.65
N LYS A 2 -4.75 7.59 -11.60
CA LYS A 2 -3.37 8.06 -11.49
C LYS A 2 -2.63 7.21 -10.48
N ILE A 3 -1.34 6.98 -10.73
CA ILE A 3 -0.48 6.16 -9.89
C ILE A 3 0.63 7.01 -9.29
N GLY A 4 0.64 7.13 -7.97
CA GLY A 4 1.72 7.75 -7.21
C GLY A 4 2.53 6.71 -6.45
N SER A 5 3.84 6.93 -6.32
CA SER A 5 4.72 6.10 -5.51
C SER A 5 5.34 6.93 -4.37
N THR A 6 5.35 6.38 -3.16
CA THR A 6 6.17 6.89 -2.04
C THR A 6 7.28 5.88 -1.74
N THR A 7 8.51 6.32 -1.55
CA THR A 7 9.63 5.44 -1.27
C THR A 7 10.47 5.91 -0.09
N GLY A 8 11.03 4.97 0.67
CA GLY A 8 12.03 5.25 1.69
C GLY A 8 13.41 5.57 1.12
N TYR A 9 13.62 5.37 -0.18
CA TYR A 9 14.89 5.70 -0.84
C TYR A 9 15.01 7.21 -1.07
N VAL A 10 16.25 7.68 -1.09
CA VAL A 10 16.60 9.07 -1.47
C VAL A 10 16.63 9.21 -2.99
N GLU A 11 16.53 10.43 -3.48
CA GLU A 11 16.45 10.73 -4.91
C GLU A 11 17.63 10.15 -5.70
N SER A 12 18.86 10.23 -5.16
CA SER A 12 20.05 9.68 -5.81
C SER A 12 19.98 8.16 -6.05
N MET A 13 19.32 7.41 -5.18
CA MET A 13 19.11 5.97 -5.38
C MET A 13 18.03 5.72 -6.43
N MET A 14 17.01 6.57 -6.47
CA MET A 14 15.90 6.43 -7.42
C MET A 14 16.30 6.75 -8.86
N THR A 15 17.35 7.54 -9.08
CA THR A 15 17.90 7.81 -10.42
C THR A 15 18.28 6.52 -11.16
N GLU A 16 18.74 5.51 -10.44
CA GLU A 16 19.08 4.18 -10.99
C GLU A 16 17.87 3.24 -11.10
N LEU A 17 16.92 3.36 -10.17
CA LEU A 17 15.80 2.43 -10.06
C LEU A 17 14.66 2.77 -11.01
N ILE A 18 14.35 4.05 -11.22
CA ILE A 18 13.24 4.50 -12.08
C ILE A 18 13.37 3.96 -13.51
N PRO A 19 14.52 4.04 -14.21
CA PRO A 19 14.66 3.48 -15.54
C PRO A 19 14.41 1.97 -15.58
N LYS A 20 14.94 1.23 -14.59
CA LYS A 20 14.75 -0.23 -14.50
C LYS A 20 13.31 -0.62 -14.25
N ALA A 21 12.59 0.14 -13.43
CA ALA A 21 11.17 -0.06 -13.20
C ALA A 21 10.35 0.21 -14.47
N ALA A 22 10.72 1.25 -15.22
CA ALA A 22 10.08 1.57 -16.50
C ALA A 22 10.29 0.49 -17.56
N GLU A 23 11.49 -0.11 -17.63
CA GLU A 23 11.77 -1.28 -18.50
C GLU A 23 10.88 -2.48 -18.16
N GLN A 24 10.44 -2.61 -16.91
CA GLN A 24 9.50 -3.63 -16.44
C GLN A 24 8.03 -3.21 -16.54
N GLY A 25 7.74 -2.06 -17.13
CA GLY A 25 6.39 -1.56 -17.34
C GLY A 25 5.80 -0.75 -16.19
N PHE A 26 6.59 -0.41 -15.15
CA PHE A 26 6.12 0.43 -14.04
C PHE A 26 6.57 1.88 -14.23
N THR A 27 5.61 2.73 -14.63
CA THR A 27 5.84 4.16 -14.86
C THR A 27 4.74 4.97 -14.15
N PRO A 28 4.91 5.28 -12.86
CA PRO A 28 3.90 6.05 -12.10
C PRO A 28 3.88 7.51 -12.53
N ASP A 29 2.72 8.17 -12.36
CA ASP A 29 2.52 9.60 -12.67
C ASP A 29 3.32 10.52 -11.74
N SER A 30 3.65 10.05 -10.54
CA SER A 30 4.46 10.78 -9.56
C SER A 30 5.23 9.83 -8.66
N ILE A 31 6.46 10.20 -8.32
CA ILE A 31 7.31 9.51 -7.35
C ILE A 31 7.76 10.52 -6.32
N VAL A 32 7.65 10.19 -5.04
CA VAL A 32 8.14 10.99 -3.91
C VAL A 32 9.17 10.18 -3.13
N CYS A 33 10.37 10.71 -3.06
CA CYS A 33 11.51 10.14 -2.32
C CYS A 33 11.52 10.62 -0.87
N SER A 34 12.16 9.86 0.02
CA SER A 34 12.28 10.24 1.43
C SER A 34 13.02 11.55 1.65
N SER A 35 13.93 11.94 0.74
CA SER A 35 14.66 13.20 0.78
C SER A 35 13.82 14.43 0.43
N GLU A 36 12.62 14.27 -0.13
CA GLU A 36 11.75 15.37 -0.54
C GLU A 36 10.75 15.80 0.53
N VAL A 37 10.68 15.07 1.63
CA VAL A 37 9.72 15.30 2.70
C VAL A 37 10.42 15.48 4.05
N PRO A 38 9.83 16.29 4.97
CA PRO A 38 10.45 16.55 6.26
C PRO A 38 10.63 15.29 7.12
N ILE A 39 9.67 14.37 7.06
CA ILE A 39 9.63 13.12 7.82
C ILE A 39 9.02 12.06 6.92
N GLY A 40 9.66 10.88 6.86
CA GLY A 40 9.17 9.72 6.12
C GLY A 40 8.00 9.01 6.83
N ARG A 41 7.55 7.92 6.25
CA ARG A 41 6.49 7.05 6.79
C ARG A 41 6.74 6.71 8.27
N PRO A 42 5.72 6.70 9.13
CA PRO A 42 4.28 6.75 8.84
C PRO A 42 3.69 8.17 8.71
N ALA A 43 4.50 9.24 8.71
CA ALA A 43 3.99 10.59 8.47
C ALA A 43 3.51 10.72 7.00
N PRO A 44 2.35 11.34 6.74
CA PRO A 44 1.68 11.28 5.42
C PRO A 44 2.22 12.30 4.40
N TRP A 45 3.40 12.86 4.63
CA TRP A 45 3.97 13.92 3.78
C TRP A 45 4.21 13.47 2.35
N GLY A 46 4.65 12.21 2.15
CA GLY A 46 4.84 11.64 0.81
C GLY A 46 3.52 11.54 0.03
N ILE A 47 2.45 11.14 0.71
CA ILE A 47 1.10 11.10 0.13
C ILE A 47 0.63 12.50 -0.24
N PHE A 48 0.77 13.48 0.65
CA PHE A 48 0.34 14.86 0.40
C PHE A 48 1.08 15.46 -0.80
N LEU A 49 2.37 15.24 -0.91
CA LEU A 49 3.16 15.73 -2.03
C LEU A 49 2.76 15.04 -3.35
N ASN A 50 2.50 13.71 -3.33
CA ASN A 50 1.98 12.98 -4.47
C ASN A 50 0.60 13.51 -4.91
N ALA A 51 -0.32 13.69 -3.96
CA ALA A 51 -1.65 14.22 -4.23
C ALA A 51 -1.59 15.60 -4.89
N GLN A 52 -0.71 16.48 -4.38
CA GLN A 52 -0.48 17.80 -4.95
C GLN A 52 0.07 17.72 -6.39
N ARG A 53 1.11 16.90 -6.62
CA ARG A 53 1.73 16.74 -7.95
C ARG A 53 0.76 16.17 -8.98
N MET A 54 -0.05 15.22 -8.55
CA MET A 54 -1.05 14.59 -9.42
C MET A 54 -2.35 15.39 -9.52
N ASN A 55 -2.50 16.49 -8.75
CA ASN A 55 -3.72 17.28 -8.66
C ASN A 55 -4.94 16.40 -8.32
N VAL A 56 -4.84 15.58 -7.26
CA VAL A 56 -5.88 14.68 -6.76
C VAL A 56 -6.40 15.17 -5.41
N TYR A 57 -7.72 15.31 -5.30
CA TYR A 57 -8.45 15.69 -4.08
C TYR A 57 -9.91 15.22 -4.20
N PRO A 58 -10.56 14.78 -3.10
CA PRO A 58 -10.03 14.63 -1.74
C PRO A 58 -9.19 13.36 -1.55
N LEU A 59 -8.39 13.32 -0.48
CA LEU A 59 -7.55 12.13 -0.17
C LEU A 59 -8.39 10.89 0.14
N SER A 60 -9.64 11.04 0.55
CA SER A 60 -10.58 9.93 0.76
C SER A 60 -10.96 9.17 -0.52
N GLU A 61 -10.60 9.69 -1.71
CA GLU A 61 -10.73 9.01 -3.00
C GLU A 61 -9.42 8.35 -3.45
N MET A 62 -8.39 8.36 -2.60
CA MET A 62 -7.11 7.73 -2.86
C MET A 62 -7.00 6.41 -2.10
N VAL A 63 -6.18 5.52 -2.63
CA VAL A 63 -5.88 4.22 -2.04
C VAL A 63 -4.38 4.09 -1.82
N LYS A 64 -3.96 3.77 -0.60
CA LYS A 64 -2.58 3.37 -0.29
C LYS A 64 -2.49 1.85 -0.34
N ILE A 65 -1.62 1.34 -1.20
CA ILE A 65 -1.25 -0.08 -1.27
C ILE A 65 0.18 -0.21 -0.73
N GLY A 66 0.41 -1.12 0.17
CA GLY A 66 1.73 -1.32 0.76
C GLY A 66 1.90 -2.64 1.46
N ASP A 67 3.13 -2.97 1.81
CA ASP A 67 3.55 -4.26 2.36
C ASP A 67 4.22 -4.14 3.74
N THR A 68 4.19 -2.94 4.32
CA THR A 68 4.68 -2.68 5.67
C THR A 68 3.62 -2.03 6.55
N LEU A 69 3.76 -2.20 7.87
CA LEU A 69 2.89 -1.50 8.83
C LEU A 69 3.01 0.02 8.71
N ALA A 70 4.19 0.52 8.33
CA ALA A 70 4.42 1.94 8.11
C ALA A 70 3.63 2.48 6.89
N ASP A 71 3.44 1.66 5.85
CA ASP A 71 2.60 2.02 4.69
C ASP A 71 1.13 2.16 5.10
N ILE A 72 0.64 1.20 5.86
CA ILE A 72 -0.74 1.23 6.34
C ILE A 72 -0.98 2.44 7.22
N GLN A 73 -0.08 2.72 8.17
CA GLN A 73 -0.19 3.89 9.02
C GLN A 73 -0.07 5.21 8.23
N GLU A 74 0.79 5.28 7.19
CA GLU A 74 0.88 6.44 6.30
C GLU A 74 -0.46 6.73 5.60
N GLY A 75 -1.13 5.69 5.06
CA GLY A 75 -2.43 5.81 4.44
C GLY A 75 -3.54 6.22 5.41
N LEU A 76 -3.58 5.60 6.60
CA LEU A 76 -4.54 5.95 7.66
C LEU A 76 -4.36 7.38 8.16
N ASN A 77 -3.10 7.82 8.34
CA ASN A 77 -2.78 9.19 8.75
C ASN A 77 -3.14 10.24 7.68
N ALA A 78 -3.32 9.81 6.43
CA ALA A 78 -3.80 10.64 5.33
C ALA A 78 -5.33 10.55 5.10
N ASP A 79 -6.08 9.84 5.96
CA ASP A 79 -7.50 9.55 5.76
C ASP A 79 -7.80 8.88 4.40
N MET A 80 -6.90 7.98 3.95
CA MET A 80 -7.04 7.21 2.69
C MET A 80 -7.54 5.80 2.95
N TRP A 81 -8.08 5.17 1.90
CA TRP A 81 -8.25 3.72 1.86
C TRP A 81 -6.90 3.02 1.89
N THR A 82 -6.82 1.87 2.58
CA THR A 82 -5.56 1.12 2.72
C THR A 82 -5.75 -0.34 2.33
N ILE A 83 -4.82 -0.86 1.53
CA ILE A 83 -4.73 -2.26 1.12
C ILE A 83 -3.34 -2.76 1.53
N ALA A 84 -3.28 -3.81 2.32
CA ALA A 84 -2.04 -4.45 2.73
C ALA A 84 -1.74 -5.68 1.87
N CYS A 85 -0.50 -5.84 1.42
CA CYS A 85 -0.01 -7.03 0.73
C CYS A 85 0.79 -7.91 1.70
N THR A 86 0.42 -9.20 1.79
CA THR A 86 1.04 -10.13 2.74
C THR A 86 2.17 -10.94 2.11
N LYS A 87 1.86 -11.77 1.11
CA LYS A 87 2.74 -12.81 0.56
C LYS A 87 3.95 -12.24 -0.18
N SER A 88 3.76 -11.18 -0.94
CA SER A 88 4.84 -10.52 -1.70
C SER A 88 5.56 -9.43 -0.92
N GLY A 89 5.32 -9.33 0.40
CA GLY A 89 5.74 -8.19 1.20
C GLY A 89 6.79 -8.48 2.25
N ASN A 90 7.29 -7.41 2.84
CA ASN A 90 8.34 -7.42 3.88
C ASN A 90 7.94 -8.16 5.16
N GLU A 91 6.63 -8.31 5.46
CA GLU A 91 6.19 -9.03 6.67
C GLU A 91 6.46 -10.54 6.60
N ILE A 92 6.56 -11.13 5.41
CA ILE A 92 7.05 -12.51 5.22
C ILE A 92 8.56 -12.52 5.10
N GLY A 93 9.15 -11.53 4.43
CA GLY A 93 10.59 -11.31 4.34
C GLY A 93 11.34 -12.41 3.59
N LEU A 94 10.68 -13.10 2.66
CA LEU A 94 11.25 -14.15 1.82
C LEU A 94 11.22 -13.74 0.36
N SER A 95 12.24 -14.16 -0.39
CA SER A 95 12.24 -14.06 -1.85
C SER A 95 11.19 -14.99 -2.48
N GLU A 96 10.85 -14.74 -3.74
CA GLU A 96 9.92 -15.58 -4.48
C GLU A 96 10.42 -17.04 -4.58
N GLU A 97 11.73 -17.22 -4.72
CA GLU A 97 12.37 -18.53 -4.75
C GLU A 97 12.21 -19.25 -3.40
N GLU A 98 12.49 -18.57 -2.29
CA GLU A 98 12.31 -19.13 -0.95
C GLU A 98 10.84 -19.47 -0.65
N ILE A 99 9.91 -18.62 -1.08
CA ILE A 99 8.46 -18.86 -0.96
C ILE A 99 8.08 -20.14 -1.73
N SER A 100 8.63 -20.35 -2.93
CA SER A 100 8.33 -21.51 -3.76
C SER A 100 8.81 -22.85 -3.15
N GLN A 101 9.83 -22.79 -2.30
CA GLN A 101 10.44 -23.95 -1.62
C GLN A 101 9.86 -24.19 -0.22
N LEU A 102 9.06 -23.25 0.29
CA LEU A 102 8.50 -23.35 1.63
C LEU A 102 7.38 -24.39 1.70
N ASP A 103 7.28 -25.06 2.82
CA ASP A 103 6.13 -25.95 3.08
C ASP A 103 4.83 -25.14 3.00
N PRO A 104 3.80 -25.63 2.27
CA PRO A 104 2.55 -24.89 2.09
C PRO A 104 1.82 -24.56 3.39
N VAL A 105 1.93 -25.40 4.42
CA VAL A 105 1.31 -25.16 5.73
C VAL A 105 2.05 -24.05 6.47
N GLU A 106 3.37 -24.05 6.40
CA GLU A 106 4.19 -23.00 6.98
C GLU A 106 3.94 -21.65 6.26
N LEU A 107 3.91 -21.62 4.93
CA LEU A 107 3.61 -20.42 4.16
C LEU A 107 2.24 -19.85 4.56
N LYS A 108 1.22 -20.69 4.62
CA LYS A 108 -0.14 -20.29 5.02
C LYS A 108 -0.17 -19.72 6.44
N SER A 109 0.59 -20.30 7.36
CA SER A 109 0.72 -19.81 8.74
C SER A 109 1.37 -18.42 8.80
N ARG A 110 2.43 -18.19 8.00
CA ARG A 110 3.11 -16.88 7.90
C ARG A 110 2.20 -15.81 7.30
N ILE A 111 1.49 -16.13 6.20
CA ILE A 111 0.52 -15.23 5.58
C ILE A 111 -0.55 -14.85 6.60
N LYS A 112 -1.15 -15.80 7.31
CA LYS A 112 -2.17 -15.53 8.33
C LYS A 112 -1.65 -14.67 9.49
N THR A 113 -0.38 -14.83 9.85
CA THR A 113 0.26 -13.99 10.88
C THR A 113 0.43 -12.55 10.39
N ALA A 114 0.88 -12.36 9.15
CA ALA A 114 1.01 -11.05 8.54
C ALA A 114 -0.36 -10.38 8.37
N GLU A 115 -1.38 -11.11 7.90
CA GLU A 115 -2.76 -10.65 7.78
C GLU A 115 -3.29 -10.11 9.12
N LYS A 116 -3.13 -10.88 10.19
CA LYS A 116 -3.54 -10.45 11.53
C LYS A 116 -2.87 -9.15 11.96
N LYS A 117 -1.57 -8.99 11.73
CA LYS A 117 -0.84 -7.74 12.03
C LYS A 117 -1.42 -6.55 11.27
N PHE A 118 -1.71 -6.71 9.98
CA PHE A 118 -2.26 -5.63 9.17
C PHE A 118 -3.68 -5.25 9.58
N ILE A 119 -4.52 -6.23 9.91
CA ILE A 119 -5.87 -5.99 10.46
C ILE A 119 -5.79 -5.23 11.79
N GLU A 120 -4.93 -5.66 12.71
CA GLU A 120 -4.70 -4.99 13.98
C GLU A 120 -4.13 -3.57 13.82
N ALA A 121 -3.35 -3.33 12.75
CA ALA A 121 -2.87 -2.00 12.39
C ALA A 121 -3.97 -1.10 11.83
N GLY A 122 -5.11 -1.66 11.39
CA GLY A 122 -6.24 -0.94 10.84
C GLY A 122 -6.31 -0.91 9.32
N ALA A 123 -5.62 -1.83 8.62
CA ALA A 123 -5.77 -1.98 7.18
C ALA A 123 -7.25 -2.23 6.82
N HIS A 124 -7.75 -1.53 5.80
CA HIS A 124 -9.14 -1.70 5.37
C HIS A 124 -9.32 -2.99 4.56
N TYR A 125 -8.30 -3.37 3.82
CA TYR A 125 -8.25 -4.61 3.03
C TYR A 125 -6.88 -5.25 3.17
N VAL A 126 -6.85 -6.59 3.08
CA VAL A 126 -5.63 -7.38 3.07
C VAL A 126 -5.71 -8.37 1.93
N ILE A 127 -4.66 -8.41 1.10
CA ILE A 127 -4.54 -9.29 -0.07
C ILE A 127 -3.20 -10.04 -0.04
N GLU A 128 -3.06 -11.10 -0.83
CA GLU A 128 -1.79 -11.82 -0.91
C GLU A 128 -0.71 -11.01 -1.64
N GLY A 129 -1.07 -10.39 -2.76
CA GLY A 129 -0.14 -9.59 -3.54
C GLY A 129 -0.83 -8.53 -4.39
N VAL A 130 -0.05 -7.63 -4.97
CA VAL A 130 -0.58 -6.51 -5.76
C VAL A 130 -1.43 -6.97 -6.97
N TRP A 131 -1.22 -8.17 -7.46
CA TRP A 131 -2.03 -8.78 -8.54
C TRP A 131 -3.49 -9.02 -8.16
N ASP A 132 -3.81 -9.04 -6.87
CA ASP A 132 -5.17 -9.21 -6.34
C ASP A 132 -5.86 -7.86 -6.08
N CYS A 133 -5.22 -6.73 -6.38
CA CYS A 133 -5.73 -5.43 -5.99
C CYS A 133 -6.94 -4.97 -6.83
N ILE A 134 -7.09 -5.42 -8.08
CA ILE A 134 -8.12 -4.90 -8.99
C ILE A 134 -9.54 -5.07 -8.46
N PRO A 135 -9.99 -6.27 -8.01
CA PRO A 135 -11.33 -6.42 -7.45
C PRO A 135 -11.57 -5.53 -6.22
N VAL A 136 -10.55 -5.35 -5.38
CA VAL A 136 -10.63 -4.49 -4.18
C VAL A 136 -10.74 -3.02 -4.57
N LEU A 137 -10.00 -2.58 -5.60
CA LEU A 137 -10.10 -1.22 -6.12
C LEU A 137 -11.49 -0.93 -6.72
N GLU A 138 -12.09 -1.90 -7.43
CA GLU A 138 -13.44 -1.79 -7.98
C GLU A 138 -14.49 -1.69 -6.85
N GLU A 139 -14.31 -2.46 -5.78
CA GLU A 139 -15.17 -2.35 -4.59
C GLU A 139 -15.04 -0.97 -3.93
N ILE A 140 -13.81 -0.49 -3.71
CA ILE A 140 -13.55 0.84 -3.13
C ILE A 140 -14.15 1.92 -4.03
N GLU A 141 -13.99 1.85 -5.35
CA GLU A 141 -14.59 2.79 -6.30
C GLU A 141 -16.11 2.83 -6.17
N SER A 142 -16.72 1.65 -6.07
CA SER A 142 -18.17 1.53 -5.84
C SER A 142 -18.59 2.21 -4.54
N ARG A 143 -17.88 1.95 -3.44
CA ARG A 143 -18.14 2.55 -2.12
C ARG A 143 -18.03 4.07 -2.16
N ILE A 144 -16.98 4.61 -2.82
CA ILE A 144 -16.79 6.06 -3.03
C ILE A 144 -17.97 6.66 -3.80
N LYS A 145 -18.45 5.99 -4.86
CA LYS A 145 -19.62 6.43 -5.64
C LYS A 145 -20.91 6.50 -4.81
N TYR A 146 -21.04 5.66 -3.79
CA TYR A 146 -22.16 5.71 -2.82
C TYR A 146 -21.93 6.69 -1.67
N GLY A 147 -20.82 7.41 -1.66
CA GLY A 147 -20.50 8.43 -0.65
C GLY A 147 -19.76 7.91 0.58
N ASP A 148 -19.32 6.65 0.56
CA ASP A 148 -18.50 6.09 1.64
C ASP A 148 -17.15 6.78 1.72
N LYS A 149 -16.64 6.86 2.94
CA LYS A 149 -15.28 7.33 3.24
C LYS A 149 -14.47 6.20 3.90
N PRO A 150 -13.13 6.28 3.85
CA PRO A 150 -12.30 5.34 4.58
C PRO A 150 -12.74 5.24 6.05
N PRO A 151 -12.99 4.04 6.59
CA PRO A 151 -13.37 3.86 8.00
C PRO A 151 -12.24 4.35 8.91
N LYS A 152 -12.58 4.99 10.02
CA LYS A 152 -11.59 5.30 11.06
C LYS A 152 -11.31 4.07 11.92
N LYS A 153 -10.11 3.94 12.46
CA LYS A 153 -9.66 2.78 13.25
C LYS A 153 -10.62 2.34 14.36
N ASP A 154 -11.43 3.26 14.91
CA ASP A 154 -12.42 2.99 15.97
C ASP A 154 -13.77 2.42 15.44
N GLN A 155 -13.93 2.32 14.10
CA GLN A 155 -15.10 1.78 13.44
C GLN A 155 -14.73 0.47 12.73
N SER A 156 -14.23 -0.52 13.47
CA SER A 156 -13.85 -1.84 12.93
C SER A 156 -15.02 -2.46 12.18
N MET A 157 -14.90 -2.52 10.84
CA MET A 157 -15.79 -3.34 10.02
C MET A 157 -15.49 -4.82 10.26
N PRO A 158 -16.50 -5.69 10.33
CA PRO A 158 -16.25 -7.12 10.33
C PRO A 158 -15.61 -7.52 9.00
N VAL A 159 -14.45 -8.18 9.10
CA VAL A 159 -13.77 -8.77 7.95
C VAL A 159 -14.68 -9.85 7.38
N HIS A 160 -15.22 -9.63 6.17
CA HIS A 160 -15.87 -10.69 5.43
C HIS A 160 -14.77 -11.57 4.82
N GLY A 161 -14.69 -12.81 5.33
CA GLY A 161 -13.86 -13.87 4.81
C GLY A 161 -14.41 -14.46 3.50
#